data_e1c8d09cfc4ca25125d0604b8edadaf6
#
_entry.id   e1c8d09cfc4ca25125d0604b8edadaf6
#
_cell.length_a   1.000
_cell.length_b   1.000
_cell.length_c   1.000
_cell.angle_alpha   90.00
_cell.angle_beta   90.00
_cell.angle_gamma   90.00
#
_symmetry.space_group_name_H-M   'P 1'
#
loop_
_entity.id
_entity.type
_entity.pdbx_description
1 polymer ?
#
loop_
_entity_poly.entity_id
_entity_poly.type
_entity_poly.pdbx_seq_one_letter_code
_entity_poly.pdbx_strand_id
1 'polypeptide(L)'
;QGLNANGTRYNMNEIICEDVLERVIEKGAVEGITAKGLQSCLTVEPVVEGGTETEEDYHISTEFRVTYRGNRALNIDAESLVRLIGFAYKEYYIERYADNFESLDINITPEEDFADLDYLDIVDYLSNQVAVIQNYMYGLADANASFTASNGETFYSLAAKCENVGQVQIQDNLKAYILDQGISKDAAGYIGRLEYDNTRMDYEQQKALAGFNVRTDAIQLYAEEMTRIVLVPTWDTEGEYYMGRTKVGIDQLSIEAEQYSQQAADYSKEMETNRSVIQSYSASGSSGQNAYVDDMISTISS
;
A
#
# COMPACT_ATOMS: atom_id res chain seq x y z
N GLN A 1 9.75 -24.24 3.94
CA GLN A 1 10.93 -23.42 4.13
C GLN A 1 10.54 -22.25 5.03
N GLY A 2 11.31 -22.03 6.13
CA GLY A 2 11.11 -20.89 7.01
C GLY A 2 11.32 -19.59 6.24
N LEU A 3 10.39 -18.65 6.41
CA LEU A 3 10.48 -17.33 5.82
C LEU A 3 10.65 -16.30 6.93
N ASN A 4 11.42 -15.26 6.64
CA ASN A 4 11.48 -14.05 7.46
C ASN A 4 10.17 -13.27 7.34
N ALA A 5 9.95 -12.29 8.20
CA ALA A 5 8.75 -11.45 8.20
C ALA A 5 8.51 -10.73 6.86
N ASN A 6 9.57 -10.42 6.12
CA ASN A 6 9.51 -9.81 4.77
C ASN A 6 9.37 -10.82 3.61
N GLY A 7 9.11 -12.11 3.89
CA GLY A 7 8.96 -13.18 2.89
C GLY A 7 10.26 -13.72 2.30
N THR A 8 11.44 -13.24 2.70
CA THR A 8 12.71 -13.82 2.27
C THR A 8 13.00 -15.15 2.99
N ARG A 9 13.86 -15.98 2.40
CA ARG A 9 14.23 -17.25 3.04
C ARG A 9 15.00 -17.02 4.33
N TYR A 10 14.58 -17.71 5.40
CA TYR A 10 15.30 -17.69 6.66
C TYR A 10 16.65 -18.39 6.55
N ASN A 11 17.70 -17.74 7.07
CA ASN A 11 19.06 -18.28 7.10
C ASN A 11 19.56 -18.31 8.55
N MET A 12 19.64 -19.51 9.14
CA MET A 12 20.07 -19.69 10.53
C MET A 12 21.49 -19.15 10.82
N ASN A 13 22.35 -19.06 9.81
CA ASN A 13 23.71 -18.53 9.99
C ASN A 13 23.73 -17.03 10.28
N GLU A 14 22.63 -16.33 10.05
CA GLU A 14 22.49 -14.90 10.40
C GLU A 14 22.49 -14.69 11.92
N ILE A 15 22.14 -15.70 12.72
CA ILE A 15 22.21 -15.64 14.19
C ILE A 15 23.61 -15.28 14.67
N ILE A 16 24.63 -15.71 13.92
CA ILE A 16 26.05 -15.47 14.23
C ILE A 16 26.77 -14.70 13.11
N CYS A 17 26.05 -13.87 12.33
CA CYS A 17 26.69 -13.04 11.32
C CYS A 17 27.54 -11.92 11.95
N GLU A 18 28.42 -11.33 11.16
CA GLU A 18 29.38 -10.30 11.61
C GLU A 18 28.65 -9.13 12.30
N ASP A 19 27.56 -8.63 11.69
CA ASP A 19 26.76 -7.50 12.23
C ASP A 19 26.18 -7.80 13.63
N VAL A 20 25.67 -9.03 13.82
CA VAL A 20 25.14 -9.45 15.14
C VAL A 20 26.29 -9.54 16.16
N LEU A 21 27.41 -10.12 15.78
CA LEU A 21 28.54 -10.30 16.70
C LEU A 21 29.28 -8.99 17.01
N GLU A 22 29.29 -8.02 16.11
CA GLU A 22 29.77 -6.67 16.41
C GLU A 22 28.91 -5.99 17.48
N ARG A 23 27.58 -6.10 17.41
CA ARG A 23 26.66 -5.62 18.44
C ARG A 23 26.87 -6.33 19.79
N VAL A 24 27.16 -7.62 19.75
CA VAL A 24 27.49 -8.40 20.97
C VAL A 24 28.77 -7.88 21.62
N ILE A 25 29.81 -7.63 20.83
CA ILE A 25 31.09 -7.11 21.31
C ILE A 25 30.90 -5.71 21.91
N GLU A 26 30.19 -4.85 21.23
CA GLU A 26 29.92 -3.48 21.70
C GLU A 26 29.09 -3.46 22.98
N LYS A 27 27.91 -4.12 22.98
CA LYS A 27 26.98 -4.14 24.13
C LYS A 27 27.52 -4.89 25.35
N GLY A 28 28.25 -5.98 25.10
CA GLY A 28 28.88 -6.78 26.17
C GLY A 28 30.23 -6.25 26.62
N ALA A 29 30.73 -5.17 25.99
CA ALA A 29 32.11 -4.69 26.19
C ALA A 29 33.13 -5.85 26.16
N VAL A 30 32.96 -6.77 25.18
CA VAL A 30 33.78 -7.99 25.10
C VAL A 30 35.16 -7.64 24.57
N GLU A 31 36.19 -7.88 25.38
CA GLU A 31 37.55 -7.51 25.04
C GLU A 31 38.36 -8.69 24.46
N GLY A 32 39.34 -8.37 23.61
CA GLY A 32 40.34 -9.32 23.13
C GLY A 32 39.90 -10.27 22.03
N ILE A 33 38.70 -10.08 21.45
CA ILE A 33 38.23 -10.89 20.33
C ILE A 33 37.54 -9.99 19.28
N THR A 34 37.66 -10.35 18.01
CA THR A 34 36.93 -9.71 16.90
C THR A 34 35.69 -10.51 16.55
N ALA A 35 34.72 -9.91 15.84
CA ALA A 35 33.49 -10.59 15.39
C ALA A 35 33.81 -11.89 14.63
N LYS A 36 34.77 -11.87 13.70
CA LYS A 36 35.23 -13.08 12.98
C LYS A 36 35.89 -14.11 13.91
N GLY A 37 36.65 -13.66 14.89
CA GLY A 37 37.22 -14.54 15.91
C GLY A 37 36.15 -15.19 16.78
N LEU A 38 35.13 -14.45 17.16
CA LEU A 38 34.01 -14.96 17.92
C LEU A 38 33.16 -15.92 17.08
N GLN A 39 32.89 -15.59 15.82
CA GLN A 39 32.16 -16.44 14.88
C GLN A 39 32.80 -17.83 14.73
N SER A 40 34.13 -17.90 14.67
CA SER A 40 34.85 -19.19 14.56
C SER A 40 34.71 -20.08 15.81
N CYS A 41 34.29 -19.53 16.94
CA CYS A 41 34.04 -20.23 18.19
C CYS A 41 32.56 -20.60 18.42
N LEU A 42 31.68 -20.24 17.47
CA LEU A 42 30.24 -20.45 17.56
C LEU A 42 29.77 -21.47 16.50
N THR A 43 28.79 -22.27 16.89
CA THR A 43 28.03 -23.13 15.95
C THR A 43 26.55 -22.94 16.18
N VAL A 44 25.78 -22.95 15.09
CA VAL A 44 24.33 -22.90 15.12
C VAL A 44 23.80 -24.17 14.48
N GLU A 45 22.94 -24.89 15.18
CA GLU A 45 22.36 -26.13 14.72
C GLU A 45 20.84 -26.10 14.93
N PRO A 46 20.02 -26.62 13.99
CA PRO A 46 18.60 -26.74 14.20
C PRO A 46 18.31 -27.78 15.28
N VAL A 47 17.31 -27.53 16.13
CA VAL A 47 16.81 -28.54 17.06
C VAL A 47 15.73 -29.34 16.36
N VAL A 48 16.00 -30.63 16.12
CA VAL A 48 15.04 -31.57 15.58
C VAL A 48 14.43 -32.35 16.73
N GLU A 49 13.14 -32.17 17.00
CA GLU A 49 12.44 -33.00 17.97
C GLU A 49 12.24 -34.43 17.42
N GLY A 50 12.99 -35.34 17.95
CA GLY A 50 12.86 -36.78 17.96
C GLY A 50 12.19 -37.48 16.77
N GLY A 51 12.98 -37.95 15.82
CA GLY A 51 12.52 -38.90 14.82
C GLY A 51 13.54 -39.12 13.72
N THR A 52 13.87 -40.35 13.43
CA THR A 52 14.71 -40.79 12.32
C THR A 52 14.33 -40.08 11.04
N GLU A 53 15.29 -39.35 10.48
CA GLU A 53 15.17 -38.75 9.15
C GLU A 53 14.80 -39.80 8.11
N THR A 54 13.59 -39.76 7.61
CA THR A 54 13.24 -40.27 6.30
C THR A 54 13.36 -39.10 5.31
N GLU A 55 14.05 -39.29 4.20
CA GLU A 55 14.43 -38.28 3.22
C GLU A 55 13.27 -37.48 2.58
N GLU A 56 12.04 -37.64 3.00
CA GLU A 56 10.84 -37.02 2.40
C GLU A 56 10.17 -35.93 3.26
N ASP A 57 10.52 -35.79 4.54
CA ASP A 57 9.94 -34.76 5.41
C ASP A 57 10.91 -33.59 5.63
N TYR A 58 10.78 -32.53 4.82
CA TYR A 58 11.41 -31.24 5.07
C TYR A 58 10.79 -30.61 6.33
N HIS A 59 11.35 -30.92 7.48
CA HIS A 59 10.98 -30.26 8.72
C HIS A 59 11.72 -28.94 8.87
N ILE A 60 10.97 -27.83 8.96
CA ILE A 60 11.54 -26.52 9.26
C ILE A 60 11.64 -26.42 10.78
N SER A 61 12.85 -26.47 11.29
CA SER A 61 13.08 -26.28 12.71
C SER A 61 12.72 -24.83 13.10
N THR A 62 11.92 -24.66 14.14
CA THR A 62 11.58 -23.38 14.76
C THR A 62 12.52 -23.04 15.93
N GLU A 63 13.36 -24.01 16.34
CA GLU A 63 14.31 -23.87 17.43
C GLU A 63 15.74 -24.08 16.94
N PHE A 64 16.66 -23.26 17.43
CA PHE A 64 18.07 -23.33 17.08
C PHE A 64 18.92 -23.37 18.35
N ARG A 65 19.95 -24.20 18.32
CA ARG A 65 20.93 -24.30 19.37
C ARG A 65 22.20 -23.57 18.98
N VAL A 66 22.54 -22.53 19.75
CA VAL A 66 23.81 -21.80 19.62
C VAL A 66 24.78 -22.35 20.65
N THR A 67 25.93 -22.83 20.18
CA THR A 67 26.97 -23.41 21.04
C THR A 67 28.26 -22.60 20.91
N TYR A 68 28.82 -22.17 22.05
CA TYR A 68 30.12 -21.52 22.13
C TYR A 68 31.20 -22.53 22.51
N ARG A 69 32.27 -22.61 21.74
CA ARG A 69 33.44 -23.47 21.95
C ARG A 69 34.72 -22.64 21.85
N GLY A 70 34.93 -21.74 22.78
CA GLY A 70 36.12 -20.89 22.82
C GLY A 70 37.15 -21.38 23.85
N ASN A 71 38.44 -21.35 23.47
CA ASN A 71 39.56 -21.65 24.33
C ASN A 71 40.14 -20.39 25.02
N ARG A 72 39.62 -19.20 24.74
CA ARG A 72 40.07 -17.94 25.34
C ARG A 72 39.20 -17.56 26.51
N ALA A 73 39.88 -17.14 27.59
CA ALA A 73 39.19 -16.47 28.67
C ALA A 73 38.73 -15.10 28.16
N LEU A 74 37.45 -14.94 28.03
CA LEU A 74 36.80 -13.65 27.77
C LEU A 74 36.49 -12.98 29.09
N ASN A 75 36.32 -11.67 29.09
CA ASN A 75 35.85 -10.91 30.25
C ASN A 75 34.36 -11.12 30.54
N ILE A 76 33.67 -11.96 29.77
CA ILE A 76 32.26 -12.36 29.93
C ILE A 76 32.20 -13.90 30.03
N ASP A 77 31.28 -14.41 30.84
CA ASP A 77 31.00 -15.84 30.92
C ASP A 77 30.24 -16.35 29.71
N ALA A 78 30.36 -17.64 29.38
CA ALA A 78 29.78 -18.22 28.19
C ALA A 78 28.25 -18.18 28.16
N GLU A 79 27.57 -18.26 29.31
CA GLU A 79 26.11 -18.19 29.39
C GLU A 79 25.62 -16.77 29.03
N SER A 80 26.22 -15.77 29.66
CA SER A 80 25.93 -14.36 29.39
C SER A 80 26.23 -13.99 27.93
N LEU A 81 27.31 -14.51 27.34
CA LEU A 81 27.65 -14.31 25.93
C LEU A 81 26.56 -14.87 25.01
N VAL A 82 26.11 -16.11 25.24
CA VAL A 82 25.08 -16.73 24.37
C VAL A 82 23.74 -16.02 24.53
N ARG A 83 23.37 -15.59 25.74
CA ARG A 83 22.18 -14.76 25.98
C ARG A 83 22.25 -13.43 25.20
N LEU A 84 23.42 -12.78 25.23
CA LEU A 84 23.62 -11.51 24.53
C LEU A 84 23.54 -11.67 23.01
N ILE A 85 24.02 -12.82 22.46
CA ILE A 85 23.82 -13.15 21.05
C ILE A 85 22.33 -13.24 20.71
N GLY A 86 21.53 -13.89 21.55
CA GLY A 86 20.07 -13.97 21.36
C GLY A 86 19.40 -12.58 21.36
N PHE A 87 19.80 -11.68 22.26
CA PHE A 87 19.28 -10.31 22.26
C PHE A 87 19.73 -9.50 21.05
N ALA A 88 21.01 -9.55 20.69
CA ALA A 88 21.55 -8.83 19.55
C ALA A 88 20.92 -9.33 18.24
N TYR A 89 20.73 -10.65 18.10
CA TYR A 89 20.04 -11.21 16.95
C TYR A 89 18.57 -10.78 16.87
N LYS A 90 17.87 -10.75 18.01
CA LYS A 90 16.48 -10.27 18.04
C LYS A 90 16.38 -8.82 17.52
N GLU A 91 17.25 -7.93 17.98
CA GLU A 91 17.29 -6.55 17.51
C GLU A 91 17.63 -6.46 16.02
N TYR A 92 18.68 -7.17 15.58
CA TYR A 92 19.06 -7.26 14.18
C TYR A 92 17.91 -7.78 13.30
N TYR A 93 17.19 -8.82 13.76
CA TYR A 93 16.07 -9.39 13.04
C TYR A 93 14.90 -8.40 12.92
N ILE A 94 14.58 -7.70 14.01
CA ILE A 94 13.53 -6.69 14.01
C ILE A 94 13.87 -5.58 13.02
N GLU A 95 15.04 -4.98 13.11
CA GLU A 95 15.47 -3.89 12.21
C GLU A 95 15.50 -4.32 10.74
N ARG A 96 15.93 -5.54 10.46
CA ARG A 96 16.12 -5.99 9.09
C ARG A 96 14.88 -6.58 8.42
N TYR A 97 14.02 -7.22 9.20
CA TYR A 97 12.91 -8.03 8.68
C TYR A 97 11.53 -7.65 9.21
N ALA A 98 11.44 -7.06 10.38
CA ALA A 98 10.16 -6.72 11.00
C ALA A 98 9.88 -5.21 10.98
N ASP A 99 10.89 -4.37 11.20
CA ASP A 99 10.75 -2.91 11.19
C ASP A 99 11.07 -2.31 9.80
N ASN A 100 11.10 -3.14 8.76
CA ASN A 100 11.37 -2.67 7.42
C ASN A 100 10.13 -2.00 6.84
N PHE A 101 9.92 -0.74 7.17
CA PHE A 101 8.91 0.15 6.59
C PHE A 101 9.26 0.63 5.18
N GLU A 102 10.35 0.14 4.56
CA GLU A 102 10.75 0.51 3.19
C GLU A 102 9.68 0.19 2.14
N SER A 103 8.76 -0.74 2.42
CA SER A 103 7.61 -1.01 1.56
C SER A 103 6.43 -0.06 1.77
N LEU A 104 6.42 0.71 2.84
CA LEU A 104 5.54 1.83 3.08
C LEU A 104 6.28 3.10 2.66
N ASP A 105 6.24 3.43 1.38
CA ASP A 105 6.66 4.76 0.88
C ASP A 105 5.62 5.81 1.31
N ILE A 106 5.38 5.84 2.62
CA ILE A 106 4.58 6.87 3.27
C ILE A 106 5.53 8.02 3.53
N ASN A 107 5.65 8.92 2.57
CA ASN A 107 6.15 10.25 2.83
C ASN A 107 5.15 10.94 3.76
N ILE A 108 5.32 10.74 5.06
CA ILE A 108 4.63 11.55 6.06
C ILE A 108 5.22 12.93 5.92
N THR A 109 4.49 13.81 5.22
CA THR A 109 4.85 15.21 5.11
C THR A 109 4.79 15.79 6.53
N PRO A 110 5.87 16.36 7.08
CA PRO A 110 5.82 17.03 8.37
C PRO A 110 4.73 18.10 8.40
N GLU A 111 4.16 18.39 9.57
CA GLU A 111 3.12 19.45 9.72
C GLU A 111 3.54 20.81 9.13
N GLU A 112 4.83 21.10 9.08
CA GLU A 112 5.40 22.30 8.47
C GLU A 112 5.06 22.42 6.98
N ASP A 113 4.89 21.31 6.26
CA ASP A 113 4.55 21.30 4.84
C ASP A 113 3.05 21.53 4.59
N PHE A 114 2.20 21.49 5.63
CA PHE A 114 0.78 21.83 5.52
C PHE A 114 0.51 23.33 5.49
N ALA A 115 1.51 24.16 5.75
CA ALA A 115 1.35 25.63 5.79
C ALA A 115 0.80 26.19 4.47
N ASP A 116 1.27 25.66 3.35
CA ASP A 116 0.93 26.13 2.01
C ASP A 116 -0.27 25.41 1.38
N LEU A 117 -0.82 24.39 2.06
CA LEU A 117 -1.97 23.62 1.59
C LEU A 117 -3.28 24.16 2.17
N ASP A 118 -4.35 24.17 1.36
CA ASP A 118 -5.70 24.40 1.86
C ASP A 118 -6.21 23.19 2.67
N TYR A 119 -7.20 23.40 3.52
CA TYR A 119 -7.73 22.38 4.40
C TYR A 119 -8.25 21.13 3.66
N LEU A 120 -8.88 21.28 2.51
CA LEU A 120 -9.33 20.14 1.71
C LEU A 120 -8.17 19.38 1.06
N ASP A 121 -7.09 20.06 0.68
CA ASP A 121 -5.87 19.40 0.19
C ASP A 121 -5.23 18.55 1.31
N ILE A 122 -5.23 19.07 2.55
CA ILE A 122 -4.74 18.32 3.72
C ILE A 122 -5.63 17.11 3.99
N VAL A 123 -6.95 17.27 3.92
CA VAL A 123 -7.92 16.17 4.06
C VAL A 123 -7.67 15.07 3.03
N ASP A 124 -7.48 15.43 1.77
CA ASP A 124 -7.23 14.47 0.70
C ASP A 124 -5.87 13.78 0.88
N TYR A 125 -4.85 14.52 1.33
CA TYR A 125 -3.56 13.97 1.70
C TYR A 125 -3.69 12.92 2.82
N LEU A 126 -4.32 13.28 3.95
CA LEU A 126 -4.53 12.37 5.08
C LEU A 126 -5.36 11.14 4.70
N SER A 127 -6.39 11.32 3.88
CA SER A 127 -7.20 10.21 3.36
C SER A 127 -6.37 9.23 2.56
N ASN A 128 -5.49 9.73 1.68
CA ASN A 128 -4.59 8.92 0.88
C ASN A 128 -3.58 8.17 1.76
N GLN A 129 -3.00 8.81 2.77
CA GLN A 129 -2.07 8.15 3.69
C GLN A 129 -2.74 7.01 4.46
N VAL A 130 -3.93 7.24 5.00
CA VAL A 130 -4.71 6.21 5.70
C VAL A 130 -5.06 5.05 4.75
N ALA A 131 -5.44 5.33 3.50
CA ALA A 131 -5.74 4.30 2.51
C ALA A 131 -4.49 3.45 2.17
N VAL A 132 -3.31 4.06 2.05
CA VAL A 132 -2.04 3.32 1.83
C VAL A 132 -1.75 2.40 3.00
N ILE A 133 -1.87 2.88 4.25
CA ILE A 133 -1.66 2.07 5.45
C ILE A 133 -2.68 0.92 5.49
N GLN A 134 -3.96 1.20 5.24
CA GLN A 134 -5.02 0.20 5.23
C GLN A 134 -4.76 -0.91 4.21
N ASN A 135 -4.41 -0.55 2.98
CA ASN A 135 -4.08 -1.51 1.93
C ASN A 135 -2.86 -2.36 2.29
N TYR A 136 -1.85 -1.75 2.90
CA TYR A 136 -0.69 -2.48 3.41
C TYR A 136 -1.06 -3.49 4.50
N MET A 137 -1.91 -3.10 5.46
CA MET A 137 -2.41 -4.00 6.49
C MET A 137 -3.22 -5.17 5.92
N TYR A 138 -4.04 -4.95 4.88
CA TYR A 138 -4.71 -6.03 4.18
C TYR A 138 -3.73 -6.96 3.47
N GLY A 139 -2.70 -6.43 2.81
CA GLY A 139 -1.65 -7.25 2.20
C GLY A 139 -0.91 -8.13 3.21
N LEU A 140 -0.62 -7.61 4.41
CA LEU A 140 -0.03 -8.38 5.51
C LEU A 140 -1.00 -9.45 6.05
N ALA A 141 -2.29 -9.11 6.15
CA ALA A 141 -3.33 -10.05 6.58
C ALA A 141 -3.48 -11.24 5.62
N ASP A 142 -3.44 -10.97 4.31
CA ASP A 142 -3.51 -12.01 3.27
C ASP A 142 -2.26 -12.89 3.30
N ALA A 143 -1.09 -12.30 3.55
CA ALA A 143 0.16 -13.05 3.67
C ALA A 143 0.24 -13.90 4.94
N ASN A 144 -0.37 -13.47 6.05
CA ASN A 144 -0.34 -14.16 7.35
C ASN A 144 -1.62 -13.98 8.15
N ALA A 145 -2.70 -14.62 7.70
CA ALA A 145 -4.03 -14.53 8.30
C ALA A 145 -4.11 -15.01 9.77
N SER A 146 -3.15 -15.82 10.22
CA SER A 146 -3.12 -16.37 11.59
C SER A 146 -2.33 -15.52 12.56
N PHE A 147 -1.69 -14.43 12.10
CA PHE A 147 -0.91 -13.57 12.97
C PHE A 147 -1.79 -12.85 13.99
N THR A 148 -1.39 -12.92 15.25
CA THR A 148 -2.00 -12.18 16.35
C THR A 148 -0.89 -11.63 17.25
N ALA A 149 -0.87 -10.34 17.46
CA ALA A 149 0.10 -9.69 18.35
C ALA A 149 -0.19 -10.03 19.82
N SER A 150 0.77 -9.77 20.71
CA SER A 150 0.66 -10.06 22.15
C SER A 150 -0.50 -9.33 22.84
N ASN A 151 -0.98 -8.23 22.28
CA ASN A 151 -2.14 -7.46 22.75
C ASN A 151 -3.48 -7.94 22.14
N GLY A 152 -3.48 -9.00 21.34
CA GLY A 152 -4.66 -9.55 20.68
C GLY A 152 -5.01 -8.88 19.34
N GLU A 153 -4.24 -7.90 18.88
CA GLU A 153 -4.46 -7.23 17.59
C GLU A 153 -4.05 -8.12 16.42
N THR A 154 -4.81 -8.05 15.36
CA THR A 154 -4.51 -8.69 14.07
C THR A 154 -4.33 -7.64 12.98
N PHE A 155 -3.75 -7.99 11.83
CA PHE A 155 -3.67 -7.07 10.71
C PHE A 155 -5.05 -6.63 10.21
N TYR A 156 -6.05 -7.50 10.24
CA TYR A 156 -7.44 -7.13 9.93
C TYR A 156 -8.01 -6.12 10.93
N SER A 157 -7.72 -6.28 12.24
CA SER A 157 -8.20 -5.32 13.24
C SER A 157 -7.54 -3.95 13.08
N LEU A 158 -6.27 -3.91 12.67
CA LEU A 158 -5.57 -2.66 12.36
C LEU A 158 -6.11 -2.01 11.07
N ALA A 159 -6.35 -2.80 10.01
CA ALA A 159 -6.98 -2.29 8.78
C ALA A 159 -8.37 -1.69 9.05
N ALA A 160 -9.18 -2.34 9.91
CA ALA A 160 -10.49 -1.81 10.32
C ALA A 160 -10.37 -0.51 11.13
N LYS A 161 -9.31 -0.35 11.93
CA LYS A 161 -9.04 0.94 12.61
C LYS A 161 -8.67 2.03 11.62
N CYS A 162 -7.83 1.74 10.63
CA CYS A 162 -7.52 2.68 9.55
C CYS A 162 -8.79 3.09 8.79
N GLU A 163 -9.68 2.15 8.48
CA GLU A 163 -10.98 2.44 7.84
C GLU A 163 -11.83 3.39 8.69
N ASN A 164 -11.87 3.16 10.02
CA ASN A 164 -12.59 4.05 10.93
C ASN A 164 -11.98 5.46 10.96
N VAL A 165 -10.67 5.59 10.99
CA VAL A 165 -10.00 6.90 10.90
C VAL A 165 -10.33 7.57 9.56
N GLY A 166 -10.18 6.87 8.45
CA GLY A 166 -10.47 7.41 7.11
C GLY A 166 -11.92 7.83 6.95
N GLN A 167 -12.86 6.95 7.28
CA GLN A 167 -14.28 7.24 7.06
C GLN A 167 -14.85 8.19 8.14
N VAL A 168 -14.69 7.86 9.42
CA VAL A 168 -15.39 8.60 10.47
C VAL A 168 -14.66 9.90 10.83
N GLN A 169 -13.32 9.82 11.07
CA GLN A 169 -12.62 11.01 11.54
C GLN A 169 -12.32 11.98 10.41
N ILE A 170 -11.89 11.49 9.24
CA ILE A 170 -11.52 12.36 8.12
C ILE A 170 -12.73 12.73 7.29
N GLN A 171 -13.50 11.78 6.74
CA GLN A 171 -14.59 12.11 5.80
C GLN A 171 -15.83 12.65 6.52
N ASP A 172 -16.33 11.93 7.54
CA ASP A 172 -17.63 12.28 8.16
C ASP A 172 -17.51 13.45 9.16
N ASN A 173 -16.35 13.61 9.83
CA ASN A 173 -16.16 14.68 10.79
C ASN A 173 -15.36 15.86 10.19
N LEU A 174 -14.08 15.65 9.83
CA LEU A 174 -13.21 16.76 9.42
C LEU A 174 -13.66 17.37 8.09
N LYS A 175 -13.78 16.59 7.03
CA LYS A 175 -14.18 17.07 5.70
C LYS A 175 -15.60 17.65 5.71
N ALA A 176 -16.55 16.93 6.34
CA ALA A 176 -17.91 17.40 6.41
C ALA A 176 -18.02 18.73 7.17
N TYR A 177 -17.29 18.90 8.27
CA TYR A 177 -17.25 20.16 9.02
C TYR A 177 -16.64 21.32 8.19
N ILE A 178 -15.51 21.07 7.49
CA ILE A 178 -14.89 22.07 6.60
C ILE A 178 -15.86 22.52 5.53
N LEU A 179 -16.57 21.58 4.89
CA LEU A 179 -17.51 21.87 3.81
C LEU A 179 -18.78 22.55 4.33
N ASP A 180 -19.34 22.10 5.46
CA ASP A 180 -20.56 22.70 6.05
C ASP A 180 -20.32 24.15 6.49
N GLN A 181 -19.16 24.41 7.06
CA GLN A 181 -18.79 25.76 7.53
C GLN A 181 -18.10 26.60 6.45
N GLY A 182 -17.74 26.02 5.29
CA GLY A 182 -17.04 26.70 4.21
C GLY A 182 -15.68 27.23 4.63
N ILE A 183 -14.92 26.48 5.41
CA ILE A 183 -13.64 26.88 5.96
C ILE A 183 -12.54 26.60 4.95
N SER A 184 -11.74 27.63 4.61
CA SER A 184 -10.59 27.55 3.71
C SER A 184 -9.50 28.52 4.18
N LYS A 185 -8.24 28.17 3.98
CA LYS A 185 -7.14 29.10 4.24
C LYS A 185 -7.09 30.23 3.20
N ASP A 186 -7.36 29.89 1.91
CA ASP A 186 -7.48 30.83 0.77
C ASP A 186 -8.64 30.39 -0.14
N ALA A 187 -9.85 30.73 0.22
CA ALA A 187 -11.05 30.36 -0.53
C ALA A 187 -11.01 30.85 -1.98
N ALA A 188 -10.49 32.05 -2.24
CA ALA A 188 -10.45 32.62 -3.59
C ALA A 188 -9.46 31.86 -4.49
N GLY A 189 -8.26 31.58 -4.00
CA GLY A 189 -7.26 30.78 -4.72
C GLY A 189 -7.73 29.35 -4.95
N TYR A 190 -8.36 28.73 -3.94
CA TYR A 190 -8.89 27.37 -4.05
C TYR A 190 -10.04 27.27 -5.08
N ILE A 191 -10.99 28.20 -5.04
CA ILE A 191 -12.08 28.27 -6.03
C ILE A 191 -11.50 28.44 -7.44
N GLY A 192 -10.57 29.37 -7.64
CA GLY A 192 -9.93 29.58 -8.95
C GLY A 192 -9.25 28.33 -9.50
N ARG A 193 -8.62 27.53 -8.63
CA ARG A 193 -8.01 26.25 -9.00
C ARG A 193 -9.08 25.23 -9.44
N LEU A 194 -10.17 25.08 -8.67
CA LEU A 194 -11.25 24.17 -9.01
C LEU A 194 -11.98 24.56 -10.31
N GLU A 195 -12.16 25.86 -10.57
CA GLU A 195 -12.73 26.33 -11.84
C GLU A 195 -11.83 26.02 -13.04
N TYR A 196 -10.52 26.16 -12.87
CA TYR A 196 -9.55 25.75 -13.89
C TYR A 196 -9.59 24.25 -14.14
N ASP A 197 -9.62 23.43 -13.09
CA ASP A 197 -9.70 21.97 -13.18
C ASP A 197 -11.01 21.54 -13.83
N ASN A 198 -12.14 22.15 -13.49
CA ASN A 198 -13.42 21.89 -14.15
C ASN A 198 -13.37 22.21 -15.66
N THR A 199 -12.68 23.27 -16.04
CA THR A 199 -12.52 23.59 -17.47
C THR A 199 -11.70 22.52 -18.19
N ARG A 200 -10.62 22.05 -17.56
CA ARG A 200 -9.78 20.97 -18.09
C ARG A 200 -10.56 19.66 -18.22
N MET A 201 -11.32 19.30 -17.16
CA MET A 201 -12.16 18.10 -17.15
C MET A 201 -13.26 18.13 -18.21
N ASP A 202 -13.85 19.29 -18.47
CA ASP A 202 -14.85 19.47 -19.53
C ASP A 202 -14.26 19.13 -20.91
N TYR A 203 -13.03 19.54 -21.20
CA TYR A 203 -12.35 19.14 -22.43
C TYR A 203 -12.09 17.64 -22.51
N GLU A 204 -11.64 17.02 -21.43
CA GLU A 204 -11.41 15.57 -21.40
C GLU A 204 -12.72 14.79 -21.49
N GLN A 205 -13.80 15.26 -20.87
CA GLN A 205 -15.14 14.69 -21.01
C GLN A 205 -15.62 14.74 -22.46
N GLN A 206 -15.48 15.90 -23.13
CA GLN A 206 -15.87 16.04 -24.54
C GLN A 206 -15.08 15.11 -25.45
N LYS A 207 -13.79 14.94 -25.16
CA LYS A 207 -12.92 13.99 -25.88
C LYS A 207 -13.35 12.54 -25.67
N ALA A 208 -13.70 12.17 -24.44
CA ALA A 208 -14.22 10.84 -24.11
C ALA A 208 -15.56 10.60 -24.82
N LEU A 209 -16.50 11.57 -24.80
CA LEU A 209 -17.76 11.48 -25.53
C LEU A 209 -17.59 11.36 -27.04
N ALA A 210 -16.62 12.09 -27.62
CA ALA A 210 -16.28 11.93 -29.03
C ALA A 210 -15.75 10.52 -29.34
N GLY A 211 -14.89 9.98 -28.44
CA GLY A 211 -14.42 8.59 -28.54
C GLY A 211 -15.55 7.57 -28.46
N PHE A 212 -16.49 7.74 -27.54
CA PHE A 212 -17.71 6.92 -27.46
C PHE A 212 -18.54 6.96 -28.74
N ASN A 213 -18.83 8.16 -29.26
CA ASN A 213 -19.65 8.33 -30.45
C ASN A 213 -19.03 7.65 -31.68
N VAL A 214 -17.71 7.81 -31.89
CA VAL A 214 -17.00 7.15 -33.01
C VAL A 214 -17.11 5.63 -32.93
N ARG A 215 -17.01 5.02 -31.73
CA ARG A 215 -17.15 3.56 -31.56
C ARG A 215 -18.59 3.11 -31.79
N THR A 216 -19.55 3.86 -31.28
CA THR A 216 -20.98 3.57 -31.46
C THR A 216 -21.38 3.65 -32.94
N ASP A 217 -20.92 4.68 -33.66
CA ASP A 217 -21.17 4.83 -35.12
C ASP A 217 -20.52 3.68 -35.89
N ALA A 218 -19.30 3.27 -35.50
CA ALA A 218 -18.64 2.13 -36.12
C ALA A 218 -19.40 0.82 -35.87
N ILE A 219 -19.90 0.57 -34.67
CA ILE A 219 -20.73 -0.60 -34.35
C ILE A 219 -21.99 -0.62 -35.20
N GLN A 220 -22.67 0.51 -35.33
CA GLN A 220 -23.88 0.61 -36.15
C GLN A 220 -23.58 0.34 -37.62
N LEU A 221 -22.50 0.90 -38.15
CA LEU A 221 -22.07 0.66 -39.54
C LEU A 221 -21.76 -0.83 -39.78
N TYR A 222 -21.05 -1.48 -38.89
CA TYR A 222 -20.77 -2.92 -38.95
C TYR A 222 -22.07 -3.75 -38.90
N ALA A 223 -23.01 -3.39 -38.03
CA ALA A 223 -24.28 -4.09 -37.92
C ALA A 223 -25.12 -3.97 -39.22
N GLU A 224 -25.12 -2.81 -39.87
CA GLU A 224 -25.81 -2.59 -41.17
C GLU A 224 -25.14 -3.39 -42.29
N GLU A 225 -23.81 -3.43 -42.36
CA GLU A 225 -23.09 -4.22 -43.36
C GLU A 225 -23.30 -5.71 -43.17
N MET A 226 -23.27 -6.21 -41.91
CA MET A 226 -23.56 -7.62 -41.62
C MET A 226 -24.97 -8.03 -42.09
N THR A 227 -25.96 -7.16 -41.92
CA THR A 227 -27.33 -7.41 -42.38
C THR A 227 -27.39 -7.54 -43.90
N ARG A 228 -26.55 -6.81 -44.63
CA ARG A 228 -26.46 -6.91 -46.12
C ARG A 228 -25.76 -8.19 -46.57
N ILE A 229 -24.73 -8.65 -45.86
CA ILE A 229 -23.95 -9.84 -46.19
C ILE A 229 -24.75 -11.13 -45.95
N VAL A 230 -25.57 -11.18 -44.90
CA VAL A 230 -26.45 -12.33 -44.62
C VAL A 230 -27.50 -12.59 -45.69
N LEU A 231 -27.81 -11.60 -46.52
CA LEU A 231 -28.75 -11.75 -47.64
C LEU A 231 -28.14 -12.36 -48.92
N VAL A 232 -26.83 -12.60 -48.98
CA VAL A 232 -26.15 -13.29 -50.06
C VAL A 232 -25.79 -14.70 -49.61
N PRO A 233 -26.47 -15.77 -50.10
CA PRO A 233 -26.09 -17.14 -49.78
C PRO A 233 -24.76 -17.45 -50.47
N THR A 234 -23.67 -17.30 -49.76
CA THR A 234 -22.36 -17.77 -50.20
C THR A 234 -22.18 -19.23 -49.74
N TRP A 235 -21.99 -20.13 -50.71
CA TRP A 235 -21.68 -21.56 -50.51
C TRP A 235 -20.23 -21.77 -50.09
N ASP A 236 -19.57 -20.75 -49.57
CA ASP A 236 -18.14 -20.76 -49.24
C ASP A 236 -17.93 -20.87 -47.74
N THR A 237 -17.15 -21.84 -47.33
CA THR A 237 -16.75 -22.07 -45.94
C THR A 237 -15.97 -20.92 -45.32
N GLU A 238 -15.53 -19.93 -46.13
CA GLU A 238 -14.91 -18.69 -45.69
C GLU A 238 -15.89 -17.73 -44.97
N GLY A 239 -17.20 -17.88 -45.16
CA GLY A 239 -18.22 -17.05 -44.52
C GLY A 239 -18.26 -17.18 -43.00
N GLU A 240 -17.98 -18.35 -42.47
CA GLU A 240 -17.89 -18.55 -41.01
C GLU A 240 -16.69 -17.82 -40.40
N TYR A 241 -15.57 -17.75 -41.11
CA TYR A 241 -14.37 -17.03 -40.65
C TYR A 241 -14.59 -15.50 -40.66
N TYR A 242 -15.30 -14.98 -41.67
CA TYR A 242 -15.65 -13.56 -41.75
C TYR A 242 -16.61 -13.13 -40.63
N MET A 243 -17.65 -13.92 -40.37
CA MET A 243 -18.61 -13.63 -39.31
C MET A 243 -17.96 -13.67 -37.91
N GLY A 244 -17.08 -14.63 -37.66
CA GLY A 244 -16.33 -14.68 -36.40
C GLY A 244 -15.43 -13.46 -36.20
N ARG A 245 -14.75 -13.01 -37.24
CA ARG A 245 -13.85 -11.84 -37.18
C ARG A 245 -14.62 -10.52 -37.01
N THR A 246 -15.77 -10.36 -37.61
CA THR A 246 -16.63 -9.18 -37.46
C THR A 246 -17.24 -9.13 -36.06
N LYS A 247 -17.65 -10.26 -35.51
CA LYS A 247 -18.16 -10.33 -34.13
C LYS A 247 -17.12 -9.91 -33.11
N VAL A 248 -15.88 -10.41 -33.22
CA VAL A 248 -14.76 -10.01 -32.34
C VAL A 248 -14.47 -8.51 -32.44
N GLY A 249 -14.56 -7.93 -33.65
CA GLY A 249 -14.39 -6.50 -33.86
C GLY A 249 -15.48 -5.66 -33.18
N ILE A 250 -16.74 -6.10 -33.23
CA ILE A 250 -17.87 -5.43 -32.57
C ILE A 250 -17.74 -5.55 -31.07
N ASP A 251 -17.39 -6.73 -30.55
CA ASP A 251 -17.18 -6.93 -29.11
C ASP A 251 -16.09 -5.99 -28.59
N GLN A 252 -14.97 -5.86 -29.30
CA GLN A 252 -13.88 -4.96 -28.92
C GLN A 252 -14.32 -3.48 -28.95
N LEU A 253 -15.02 -3.04 -29.97
CA LEU A 253 -15.56 -1.68 -30.09
C LEU A 253 -16.57 -1.38 -28.98
N SER A 254 -17.38 -2.38 -28.59
CA SER A 254 -18.33 -2.24 -27.47
C SER A 254 -17.62 -2.03 -26.13
N ILE A 255 -16.55 -2.80 -25.87
CA ILE A 255 -15.72 -2.63 -24.66
C ILE A 255 -15.09 -1.22 -24.65
N GLU A 256 -14.52 -0.79 -25.76
CA GLU A 256 -13.93 0.55 -25.86
C GLU A 256 -14.99 1.66 -25.71
N ALA A 257 -16.19 1.49 -26.26
CA ALA A 257 -17.29 2.44 -26.08
C ALA A 257 -17.70 2.53 -24.59
N GLU A 258 -17.81 1.40 -23.89
CA GLU A 258 -18.10 1.36 -22.46
C GLU A 258 -17.03 2.09 -21.65
N GLN A 259 -15.74 1.87 -21.95
CA GLN A 259 -14.64 2.57 -21.28
C GLN A 259 -14.71 4.08 -21.46
N TYR A 260 -14.96 4.57 -22.68
CA TYR A 260 -15.12 6.00 -22.93
C TYR A 260 -16.35 6.60 -22.26
N SER A 261 -17.46 5.85 -22.22
CA SER A 261 -18.66 6.26 -21.49
C SER A 261 -18.39 6.39 -20.00
N GLN A 262 -17.68 5.43 -19.42
CA GLN A 262 -17.31 5.45 -17.99
C GLN A 262 -16.38 6.64 -17.71
N GLN A 263 -15.35 6.88 -18.51
CA GLN A 263 -14.47 8.03 -18.38
C GLN A 263 -15.24 9.36 -18.41
N ALA A 264 -16.17 9.51 -19.35
CA ALA A 264 -17.00 10.72 -19.44
C ALA A 264 -17.88 10.91 -18.20
N ALA A 265 -18.41 9.83 -17.63
CA ALA A 265 -19.20 9.86 -16.40
C ALA A 265 -18.35 10.23 -15.20
N ASP A 266 -17.12 9.71 -15.09
CA ASP A 266 -16.18 10.00 -14.02
C ASP A 266 -15.80 11.49 -14.00
N TYR A 267 -15.47 12.08 -15.18
CA TYR A 267 -15.21 13.52 -15.29
C TYR A 267 -16.43 14.36 -14.90
N SER A 268 -17.63 13.93 -15.31
CA SER A 268 -18.87 14.63 -14.94
C SER A 268 -19.07 14.65 -13.43
N LYS A 269 -18.88 13.52 -12.76
CA LYS A 269 -19.01 13.37 -11.31
C LYS A 269 -17.99 14.24 -10.57
N GLU A 270 -16.75 14.27 -11.04
CA GLU A 270 -15.68 15.05 -10.42
C GLU A 270 -15.96 16.56 -10.55
N MET A 271 -16.40 17.03 -11.73
CA MET A 271 -16.83 18.41 -11.94
C MET A 271 -18.02 18.81 -11.06
N GLU A 272 -18.97 17.91 -10.81
CA GLU A 272 -20.10 18.15 -9.92
C GLU A 272 -19.64 18.26 -8.45
N THR A 273 -18.70 17.41 -8.04
CA THR A 273 -18.07 17.48 -6.71
C THR A 273 -17.38 18.84 -6.53
N ASN A 274 -16.56 19.27 -7.51
CA ASN A 274 -15.89 20.56 -7.46
C ASN A 274 -16.88 21.73 -7.40
N ARG A 275 -17.98 21.68 -8.16
CA ARG A 275 -19.04 22.70 -8.10
C ARG A 275 -19.68 22.78 -6.72
N SER A 276 -19.91 21.64 -6.07
CA SER A 276 -20.45 21.60 -4.71
C SER A 276 -19.51 22.28 -3.71
N VAL A 277 -18.19 22.04 -3.81
CA VAL A 277 -17.18 22.69 -2.97
C VAL A 277 -17.14 24.20 -3.23
N ILE A 278 -17.12 24.61 -4.52
CA ILE A 278 -17.16 26.03 -4.91
C ILE A 278 -18.39 26.73 -4.31
N GLN A 279 -19.54 26.08 -4.36
CA GLN A 279 -20.79 26.62 -3.79
C GLN A 279 -20.69 26.77 -2.27
N SER A 280 -20.15 25.79 -1.56
CA SER A 280 -19.93 25.81 -0.12
C SER A 280 -19.04 26.99 0.29
N TYR A 281 -17.87 27.12 -0.34
CA TYR A 281 -16.92 28.19 -0.06
C TYR A 281 -17.46 29.59 -0.44
N SER A 282 -18.20 29.69 -1.54
CA SER A 282 -18.82 30.94 -1.95
C SER A 282 -19.94 31.42 -1.00
N ALA A 283 -20.64 30.48 -0.35
CA ALA A 283 -21.73 30.79 0.58
C ALA A 283 -21.25 31.25 1.95
N SER A 284 -20.12 30.70 2.44
CA SER A 284 -19.67 30.88 3.83
C SER A 284 -18.67 32.02 4.02
N GLY A 285 -17.87 32.32 3.01
CA GLY A 285 -16.94 33.47 2.97
C GLY A 285 -15.87 33.51 4.06
N SER A 286 -15.62 32.43 4.79
CA SER A 286 -14.61 32.36 5.85
C SER A 286 -13.27 31.94 5.27
N SER A 287 -12.35 32.91 5.16
CA SER A 287 -10.98 32.64 4.71
C SER A 287 -10.00 32.94 5.83
N GLY A 288 -9.07 32.01 6.07
CA GLY A 288 -8.03 32.12 7.08
C GLY A 288 -7.85 30.85 7.93
N GLN A 289 -6.89 30.88 8.84
CA GLN A 289 -6.64 29.77 9.75
C GLN A 289 -7.79 29.54 10.72
N ASN A 290 -8.11 28.27 10.97
CA ASN A 290 -9.15 27.85 11.90
C ASN A 290 -8.55 26.89 12.95
N ALA A 291 -8.41 27.39 14.18
CA ALA A 291 -7.77 26.65 15.27
C ALA A 291 -8.43 25.30 15.59
N TYR A 292 -9.76 25.17 15.39
CA TYR A 292 -10.45 23.90 15.62
C TYR A 292 -10.11 22.86 14.54
N VAL A 293 -10.04 23.27 13.28
CA VAL A 293 -9.64 22.41 12.17
C VAL A 293 -8.16 22.01 12.31
N ASP A 294 -7.29 22.96 12.68
CA ASP A 294 -5.87 22.71 12.92
C ASP A 294 -5.66 21.68 14.04
N ASP A 295 -6.43 21.76 15.14
CA ASP A 295 -6.42 20.80 16.26
C ASP A 295 -6.88 19.40 15.83
N MET A 296 -7.96 19.33 15.02
CA MET A 296 -8.42 18.05 14.46
C MET A 296 -7.38 17.40 13.55
N ILE A 297 -6.74 18.18 12.68
CA ILE A 297 -5.67 17.70 11.78
C ILE A 297 -4.51 17.17 12.60
N SER A 298 -4.04 17.92 13.61
CA SER A 298 -2.95 17.50 14.49
C SER A 298 -3.28 16.21 15.24
N THR A 299 -4.53 16.05 15.70
CA THR A 299 -5.00 14.83 16.38
C THR A 299 -5.01 13.62 15.45
N ILE A 300 -5.36 13.80 14.18
CA ILE A 300 -5.41 12.70 13.19
C ILE A 300 -4.00 12.33 12.73
N SER A 301 -3.09 13.30 12.66
CA SER A 301 -1.70 13.10 12.20
C SER A 301 -0.78 12.50 13.28
N SER A 302 -1.19 12.55 14.55
CA SER A 302 -0.43 11.99 15.69
C SER A 302 -0.67 10.50 15.90
#